data_191fee0da0a77a2340231e77cc88ab61
#
_entry.id   191fee0da0a77a2340231e77cc88ab61
#
_cell.length_a   1.000
_cell.length_b   1.000
_cell.length_c   1.000
_cell.angle_alpha   90.00
_cell.angle_beta   90.00
_cell.angle_gamma   90.00
#
_symmetry.space_group_name_H-M   'P 1'
#
loop_
_entity.id
_entity.type
_entity.pdbx_description
1 polymer ?
#
loop_
_entity_poly.entity_id
_entity_poly.type
_entity_poly.pdbx_seq_one_letter_code
_entity_poly.pdbx_strand_id
1 'polypeptide(L)'
;GLYAKGKGRNNIKEAQAVVNEITKRLLNKQQQKLSIGVVTLNTEQQRTIEELLDDARRNNPKIEKYFHEAETREPVFVKNLESVQGDERDIIMLSLGYGPTEPEAKTMSMNFGPLNKQGGERRLNVAITRATTEVVIFSSFDSSMIDLSRTSSTAIEHLKHYLEFAERGPISLAESTSARYGVDQFDSDFEQA
;
A
#
# COMPACT_ATOMS: atom_id res chain seq x y z
N GLY A 1 2.55 13.81 -0.48
CA GLY A 1 3.34 13.97 0.75
C GLY A 1 4.84 14.00 0.49
N LEU A 2 5.61 14.38 1.49
CA LEU A 2 7.05 14.32 1.44
C LEU A 2 7.57 13.32 2.47
N TYR A 3 8.55 12.54 2.06
CA TYR A 3 9.21 11.58 2.94
C TYR A 3 10.24 12.28 3.84
N ALA A 4 10.09 12.16 5.16
CA ALA A 4 11.01 12.72 6.14
C ALA A 4 12.25 11.82 6.28
N LYS A 5 13.18 11.92 5.32
CA LYS A 5 14.46 11.18 5.33
C LYS A 5 15.32 11.63 6.50
N GLY A 6 15.77 10.68 7.31
CA GLY A 6 16.62 10.97 8.46
C GLY A 6 15.89 10.86 9.80
N LYS A 7 15.36 11.94 10.36
CA LYS A 7 14.78 11.94 11.71
C LYS A 7 13.42 11.22 11.84
N GLY A 8 12.56 11.28 10.83
CA GLY A 8 11.20 10.74 10.92
C GLY A 8 11.02 9.38 10.23
N ARG A 9 11.62 9.18 9.06
CA ARG A 9 11.42 8.03 8.18
C ARG A 9 9.94 7.72 7.91
N ASN A 10 9.12 8.76 7.88
CA ASN A 10 7.67 8.68 7.71
C ASN A 10 7.19 9.71 6.69
N ASN A 11 5.91 9.63 6.37
CA ASN A 11 5.21 10.55 5.50
C ASN A 11 3.90 10.96 6.20
N ILE A 12 3.95 12.08 6.90
CA ILE A 12 2.84 12.57 7.73
C ILE A 12 1.58 12.83 6.91
N LYS A 13 1.70 13.40 5.71
CA LYS A 13 0.53 13.68 4.86
C LYS A 13 -0.15 12.41 4.37
N GLU A 14 0.64 11.39 4.06
CA GLU A 14 0.12 10.08 3.69
C GLU A 14 -0.56 9.40 4.89
N ALA A 15 0.07 9.42 6.07
CA ALA A 15 -0.51 8.91 7.30
C ALA A 15 -1.84 9.61 7.63
N GLN A 16 -1.92 10.94 7.48
CA GLN A 16 -3.16 11.69 7.67
C GLN A 16 -4.25 11.27 6.68
N ALA A 17 -3.90 11.00 5.42
CA ALA A 17 -4.84 10.52 4.41
C ALA A 17 -5.41 9.14 4.78
N VAL A 18 -4.57 8.22 5.29
CA VAL A 18 -5.00 6.91 5.82
C VAL A 18 -6.01 7.09 6.95
N VAL A 19 -5.67 7.90 7.97
CA VAL A 19 -6.54 8.13 9.14
C VAL A 19 -7.86 8.78 8.76
N ASN A 20 -7.84 9.73 7.83
CA ASN A 20 -9.04 10.37 7.32
C ASN A 20 -9.95 9.36 6.60
N GLU A 21 -9.39 8.46 5.80
CA GLU A 21 -10.18 7.44 5.09
C GLU A 21 -10.75 6.39 6.07
N ILE A 22 -9.98 5.94 7.08
CA ILE A 22 -10.49 5.08 8.14
C ILE A 22 -11.68 5.75 8.83
N THR A 23 -11.49 6.96 9.32
CA THR A 23 -12.53 7.71 10.04
C THR A 23 -13.79 7.88 9.19
N LYS A 24 -13.65 8.24 7.94
CA LYS A 24 -14.75 8.38 6.97
C LYS A 24 -15.52 7.07 6.79
N ARG A 25 -14.82 5.94 6.61
CA ARG A 25 -15.46 4.62 6.44
C ARG A 25 -16.18 4.17 7.70
N LEU A 26 -15.57 4.33 8.87
CA LEU A 26 -16.18 3.96 10.15
C LEU A 26 -17.43 4.81 10.50
N LEU A 27 -17.51 6.05 10.03
CA LEU A 27 -18.68 6.91 10.18
C LEU A 27 -19.76 6.67 9.10
N ASN A 28 -19.45 5.98 8.02
CA ASN A 28 -20.37 5.68 6.94
C ASN A 28 -21.17 4.39 7.27
N LYS A 29 -22.51 4.47 7.33
CA LYS A 29 -23.39 3.36 7.70
C LYS A 29 -23.28 2.11 6.82
N GLN A 30 -22.86 2.24 5.57
CA GLN A 30 -22.69 1.11 4.66
C GLN A 30 -21.29 0.49 4.78
N GLN A 31 -20.25 1.34 4.89
CA GLN A 31 -18.85 0.92 4.91
C GLN A 31 -18.35 0.46 6.28
N GLN A 32 -18.96 0.93 7.38
CA GLN A 32 -18.59 0.56 8.75
C GLN A 32 -18.78 -0.93 9.08
N LYS A 33 -19.40 -1.71 8.18
CA LYS A 33 -19.60 -3.15 8.34
C LYS A 33 -18.37 -3.96 7.90
N LEU A 34 -17.51 -3.35 7.10
CA LEU A 34 -16.29 -3.98 6.59
C LEU A 34 -15.14 -3.75 7.56
N SER A 35 -14.45 -4.82 7.87
CA SER A 35 -13.27 -4.77 8.75
C SER A 35 -12.09 -4.11 8.03
N ILE A 36 -11.26 -3.35 8.77
CA ILE A 36 -10.17 -2.55 8.22
C ILE A 36 -8.85 -2.92 8.88
N GLY A 37 -7.84 -3.19 8.07
CA GLY A 37 -6.46 -3.29 8.49
C GLY A 37 -5.57 -2.29 7.74
N VAL A 38 -4.59 -1.75 8.43
CA VAL A 38 -3.55 -0.91 7.81
C VAL A 38 -2.23 -1.66 7.82
N VAL A 39 -1.57 -1.70 6.67
CA VAL A 39 -0.23 -2.27 6.54
C VAL A 39 0.72 -1.20 6.05
N THR A 40 1.83 -1.02 6.76
CA THR A 40 2.88 -0.05 6.40
C THR A 40 4.17 -0.78 5.98
N LEU A 41 5.00 -0.14 5.15
CA LEU A 41 6.27 -0.71 4.77
C LEU A 41 7.34 -0.60 5.88
N ASN A 42 7.19 0.32 6.84
CA ASN A 42 8.13 0.50 7.93
C ASN A 42 7.43 0.84 9.26
N THR A 43 8.15 0.67 10.36
CA THR A 43 7.66 0.87 11.73
C THR A 43 7.41 2.34 12.06
N GLU A 44 8.17 3.26 11.48
CA GLU A 44 8.03 4.70 11.73
C GLU A 44 6.72 5.23 11.15
N GLN A 45 6.33 4.76 9.96
CA GLN A 45 5.03 5.09 9.37
C GLN A 45 3.89 4.48 10.17
N GLN A 46 4.05 3.25 10.66
CA GLN A 46 3.08 2.59 11.55
C GLN A 46 2.82 3.45 12.77
N ARG A 47 3.85 3.86 13.51
CA ARG A 47 3.71 4.72 14.70
C ARG A 47 3.01 6.03 14.38
N THR A 48 3.39 6.67 13.28
CA THR A 48 2.76 7.94 12.88
C THR A 48 1.27 7.77 12.64
N ILE A 49 0.85 6.67 12.01
CA ILE A 49 -0.57 6.38 11.79
C ILE A 49 -1.27 6.07 13.14
N GLU A 50 -0.65 5.28 14.01
CA GLU A 50 -1.19 4.95 15.35
C GLU A 50 -1.41 6.22 16.18
N GLU A 51 -0.44 7.14 16.25
CA GLU A 51 -0.55 8.42 16.95
C GLU A 51 -1.70 9.28 16.40
N LEU A 52 -1.79 9.40 15.07
CA LEU A 52 -2.88 10.16 14.44
C LEU A 52 -4.25 9.49 14.61
N LEU A 53 -4.31 8.16 14.65
CA LEU A 53 -5.54 7.42 14.95
C LEU A 53 -6.00 7.65 16.39
N ASP A 54 -5.08 7.68 17.35
CA ASP A 54 -5.42 7.97 18.74
C ASP A 54 -6.01 9.39 18.90
N ASP A 55 -5.48 10.37 18.15
CA ASP A 55 -6.07 11.71 18.08
C ASP A 55 -7.45 11.70 17.43
N ALA A 56 -7.61 10.97 16.33
CA ALA A 56 -8.90 10.85 15.66
C ALA A 56 -9.97 10.19 16.54
N ARG A 57 -9.62 9.15 17.31
CA ARG A 57 -10.49 8.47 18.27
C ARG A 57 -10.93 9.40 19.38
N ARG A 58 -9.99 10.17 19.97
CA ARG A 58 -10.31 11.19 20.99
C ARG A 58 -11.30 12.25 20.47
N ASN A 59 -11.11 12.67 19.21
CA ASN A 59 -11.97 13.68 18.58
C ASN A 59 -13.31 13.12 18.08
N ASN A 60 -13.43 11.80 17.85
CA ASN A 60 -14.61 11.11 17.35
C ASN A 60 -14.95 9.85 18.16
N PRO A 61 -15.51 9.98 19.35
CA PRO A 61 -15.80 8.81 20.21
C PRO A 61 -16.69 7.74 19.56
N LYS A 62 -17.42 8.09 18.48
CA LYS A 62 -18.28 7.14 17.75
C LYS A 62 -17.49 6.03 17.05
N ILE A 63 -16.21 6.26 16.75
CA ILE A 63 -15.38 5.25 16.09
C ILE A 63 -14.66 4.33 17.08
N GLU A 64 -14.65 4.67 18.38
CA GLU A 64 -13.90 3.95 19.41
C GLU A 64 -14.19 2.45 19.45
N LYS A 65 -15.46 2.08 19.35
CA LYS A 65 -15.91 0.68 19.38
C LYS A 65 -15.26 -0.23 18.32
N TYR A 66 -14.76 0.33 17.21
CA TYR A 66 -14.14 -0.47 16.14
C TYR A 66 -12.68 -0.85 16.44
N PHE A 67 -12.15 -0.40 17.57
CA PHE A 67 -10.78 -0.68 17.99
C PHE A 67 -10.69 -1.69 19.15
N HIS A 68 -11.83 -2.20 19.64
CA HIS A 68 -11.89 -3.08 20.80
C HIS A 68 -12.50 -4.43 20.45
N GLU A 69 -11.82 -5.53 20.82
CA GLU A 69 -12.31 -6.91 20.63
C GLU A 69 -13.63 -7.19 21.37
N ALA A 70 -13.90 -6.46 22.46
CA ALA A 70 -15.15 -6.58 23.19
C ALA A 70 -16.37 -6.06 22.41
N GLU A 71 -16.16 -5.19 21.45
CA GLU A 71 -17.21 -4.50 20.69
C GLU A 71 -17.28 -4.88 19.23
N THR A 72 -16.19 -5.40 18.65
CA THR A 72 -16.13 -5.88 17.28
C THR A 72 -15.30 -7.15 17.17
N ARG A 73 -15.72 -8.06 16.29
CA ARG A 73 -15.01 -9.32 16.04
C ARG A 73 -13.63 -9.12 15.43
N GLU A 74 -13.50 -8.09 14.60
CA GLU A 74 -12.28 -7.79 13.84
C GLU A 74 -11.89 -6.32 14.03
N PRO A 75 -11.23 -5.97 15.14
CA PRO A 75 -10.80 -4.62 15.41
C PRO A 75 -9.89 -4.06 14.32
N VAL A 76 -9.96 -2.75 14.11
CA VAL A 76 -9.00 -2.05 13.27
C VAL A 76 -7.59 -2.28 13.81
N PHE A 77 -6.68 -2.67 12.93
CA PHE A 77 -5.27 -2.78 13.28
C PHE A 77 -4.38 -1.90 12.41
N VAL A 78 -3.22 -1.53 12.93
CA VAL A 78 -2.11 -0.95 12.18
C VAL A 78 -0.88 -1.83 12.41
N LYS A 79 -0.34 -2.41 11.34
CA LYS A 79 0.82 -3.30 11.39
C LYS A 79 1.80 -2.96 10.28
N ASN A 80 3.04 -3.40 10.41
CA ASN A 80 4.01 -3.30 9.33
C ASN A 80 4.19 -4.65 8.61
N LEU A 81 4.95 -4.66 7.50
CA LEU A 81 5.19 -5.85 6.69
C LEU A 81 5.75 -7.06 7.46
N GLU A 82 6.43 -6.82 8.59
CA GLU A 82 7.05 -7.88 9.37
C GLU A 82 6.08 -8.50 10.39
N SER A 83 4.99 -7.79 10.73
CA SER A 83 4.04 -8.19 11.78
C SER A 83 2.63 -8.56 11.29
N VAL A 84 2.31 -8.35 10.01
CA VAL A 84 0.96 -8.58 9.45
C VAL A 84 0.64 -10.03 9.14
N GLN A 85 1.59 -10.94 9.29
CA GLN A 85 1.37 -12.35 8.96
C GLN A 85 0.27 -12.99 9.82
N GLY A 86 -0.71 -13.62 9.17
CA GLY A 86 -1.81 -14.32 9.82
C GLY A 86 -3.07 -13.47 10.03
N ASP A 87 -3.00 -12.17 9.80
CA ASP A 87 -4.17 -11.28 9.91
C ASP A 87 -4.83 -11.05 8.55
N GLU A 88 -6.14 -11.05 8.52
CA GLU A 88 -6.96 -10.74 7.34
C GLU A 88 -8.04 -9.74 7.70
N ARG A 89 -8.42 -8.87 6.75
CA ARG A 89 -9.56 -7.94 6.87
C ARG A 89 -10.27 -7.82 5.53
N ASP A 90 -11.48 -7.33 5.54
CA ASP A 90 -12.20 -7.01 4.30
C ASP A 90 -11.44 -5.98 3.49
N ILE A 91 -10.91 -4.96 4.16
CA ILE A 91 -10.17 -3.87 3.55
C ILE A 91 -8.77 -3.80 4.14
N ILE A 92 -7.77 -3.82 3.27
CA ILE A 92 -6.38 -3.50 3.63
C ILE A 92 -5.99 -2.15 3.02
N MET A 93 -5.59 -1.23 3.88
CA MET A 93 -5.00 0.05 3.50
C MET A 93 -3.48 -0.08 3.53
N LEU A 94 -2.84 -0.13 2.37
CA LEU A 94 -1.39 -0.22 2.25
C LEU A 94 -0.80 1.19 2.19
N SER A 95 -0.08 1.60 3.23
CA SER A 95 0.64 2.87 3.30
C SER A 95 2.11 2.63 3.00
N LEU A 96 2.61 3.21 1.91
CA LEU A 96 4.00 3.02 1.49
C LEU A 96 4.96 3.79 2.40
N GLY A 97 4.59 5.00 2.84
CA GLY A 97 5.35 5.81 3.80
C GLY A 97 6.65 6.40 3.25
N TYR A 98 7.01 6.06 2.01
CA TYR A 98 8.17 6.56 1.29
C TYR A 98 7.75 7.61 0.25
N GLY A 99 8.72 8.22 -0.41
CA GLY A 99 8.46 9.17 -1.48
C GLY A 99 9.61 10.16 -1.69
N PRO A 100 9.37 11.20 -2.50
CA PRO A 100 10.32 12.28 -2.68
C PRO A 100 10.55 13.03 -1.36
N THR A 101 11.77 13.54 -1.17
CA THR A 101 12.16 14.32 0.01
C THR A 101 11.98 15.81 -0.17
N GLU A 102 11.77 16.24 -1.42
CA GLU A 102 11.59 17.64 -1.80
C GLU A 102 10.37 17.79 -2.72
N PRO A 103 9.71 18.94 -2.71
CA PRO A 103 8.65 19.24 -3.67
C PRO A 103 9.18 19.14 -5.11
N GLU A 104 8.35 18.62 -6.02
CA GLU A 104 8.67 18.51 -7.46
C GLU A 104 9.92 17.69 -7.81
N ALA A 105 10.44 16.90 -6.87
CA ALA A 105 11.55 16.00 -7.16
C ALA A 105 11.16 14.99 -8.24
N LYS A 106 11.95 14.89 -9.30
CA LYS A 106 11.76 13.95 -10.42
C LYS A 106 12.27 12.55 -10.09
N THR A 107 13.02 12.41 -9.02
CA THR A 107 13.60 11.13 -8.59
C THR A 107 13.47 10.96 -7.09
N MET A 108 13.48 9.71 -6.66
CA MET A 108 13.44 9.35 -5.24
C MET A 108 14.43 8.22 -4.93
N SER A 109 14.58 7.90 -3.66
CA SER A 109 15.39 6.76 -3.22
C SER A 109 14.69 5.46 -3.58
N MET A 110 15.44 4.48 -4.10
CA MET A 110 14.95 3.10 -4.32
C MET A 110 15.10 2.23 -3.07
N ASN A 111 15.32 2.81 -1.91
CA ASN A 111 15.36 2.09 -0.63
C ASN A 111 14.01 2.20 0.08
N PHE A 112 13.27 1.11 0.05
CA PHE A 112 11.98 0.91 0.70
C PHE A 112 12.12 0.00 1.94
N GLY A 113 13.23 0.12 2.64
CA GLY A 113 13.49 -0.57 3.91
C GLY A 113 13.34 -2.10 3.84
N PRO A 114 12.34 -2.70 4.50
CA PRO A 114 12.15 -4.15 4.52
C PRO A 114 11.98 -4.81 3.15
N LEU A 115 11.47 -4.07 2.14
CA LEU A 115 11.33 -4.63 0.78
C LEU A 115 12.66 -4.86 0.09
N ASN A 116 13.69 -4.08 0.39
CA ASN A 116 15.01 -4.27 -0.21
C ASN A 116 15.80 -5.42 0.44
N LYS A 117 15.32 -5.95 1.58
CA LYS A 117 15.96 -7.09 2.25
C LYS A 117 15.52 -8.41 1.61
N GLN A 118 16.32 -9.46 1.82
CA GLN A 118 15.97 -10.82 1.39
C GLN A 118 14.56 -11.21 1.83
N GLY A 119 13.75 -11.75 0.89
CA GLY A 119 12.36 -12.10 1.12
C GLY A 119 11.40 -10.91 1.11
N GLY A 120 11.83 -9.75 0.63
CA GLY A 120 10.97 -8.58 0.49
C GLY A 120 9.76 -8.83 -0.40
N GLU A 121 9.93 -9.59 -1.49
CA GLU A 121 8.87 -10.00 -2.41
C GLU A 121 7.78 -10.85 -1.72
N ARG A 122 8.19 -11.72 -0.80
CA ARG A 122 7.25 -12.54 0.00
C ARG A 122 6.46 -11.68 0.97
N ARG A 123 7.12 -10.70 1.64
CA ARG A 123 6.45 -9.76 2.56
C ARG A 123 5.43 -8.92 1.82
N LEU A 124 5.77 -8.40 0.65
CA LEU A 124 4.84 -7.64 -0.18
C LEU A 124 3.64 -8.50 -0.57
N ASN A 125 3.87 -9.72 -1.05
CA ASN A 125 2.82 -10.65 -1.43
C ASN A 125 1.89 -10.97 -0.23
N VAL A 126 2.46 -11.24 0.94
CA VAL A 126 1.67 -11.44 2.17
C VAL A 126 0.80 -10.22 2.44
N ALA A 127 1.34 -9.00 2.38
CA ALA A 127 0.58 -7.78 2.67
C ALA A 127 -0.61 -7.57 1.73
N ILE A 128 -0.39 -7.71 0.40
CA ILE A 128 -1.45 -7.48 -0.59
C ILE A 128 -2.52 -8.57 -0.62
N THR A 129 -2.20 -9.77 -0.12
CA THR A 129 -3.15 -10.89 -0.04
C THR A 129 -3.92 -10.95 1.28
N ARG A 130 -3.78 -9.96 2.15
CA ARG A 130 -4.52 -9.89 3.44
C ARG A 130 -5.92 -9.30 3.30
N ALA A 131 -6.26 -8.70 2.17
CA ALA A 131 -7.59 -8.19 1.90
C ALA A 131 -8.49 -9.28 1.32
N THR A 132 -9.70 -9.42 1.87
CA THR A 132 -10.72 -10.32 1.30
C THR A 132 -11.61 -9.62 0.27
N THR A 133 -11.68 -8.28 0.30
CA THR A 133 -12.56 -7.48 -0.55
C THR A 133 -11.82 -6.39 -1.32
N GLU A 134 -11.02 -5.56 -0.65
CA GLU A 134 -10.42 -4.36 -1.25
C GLU A 134 -9.02 -4.08 -0.71
N VAL A 135 -8.09 -3.72 -1.59
CA VAL A 135 -6.82 -3.08 -1.21
C VAL A 135 -6.85 -1.62 -1.64
N VAL A 136 -6.59 -0.72 -0.69
CA VAL A 136 -6.45 0.72 -0.95
C VAL A 136 -4.99 1.11 -0.75
N ILE A 137 -4.36 1.64 -1.78
CA ILE A 137 -2.94 2.04 -1.69
C ILE A 137 -2.84 3.54 -1.42
N PHE A 138 -2.05 3.90 -0.41
CA PHE A 138 -1.66 5.27 -0.12
C PHE A 138 -0.20 5.45 -0.50
N SER A 139 0.05 6.33 -1.44
CA SER A 139 1.37 6.63 -1.97
C SER A 139 1.55 8.13 -2.20
N SER A 140 2.76 8.62 -2.04
CA SER A 140 3.17 9.98 -2.37
C SER A 140 3.98 10.06 -3.67
N PHE A 141 4.02 8.97 -4.41
CA PHE A 141 4.66 8.82 -5.71
C PHE A 141 3.86 7.82 -6.55
N ASP A 142 4.00 7.87 -7.85
CA ASP A 142 3.43 6.93 -8.80
C ASP A 142 4.47 5.90 -9.27
N SER A 143 4.00 4.89 -10.02
CA SER A 143 4.84 3.80 -10.52
C SER A 143 5.99 4.29 -11.41
N SER A 144 5.84 5.41 -12.10
CA SER A 144 6.85 5.97 -13.02
C SER A 144 8.10 6.46 -12.27
N MET A 145 7.97 6.83 -10.98
CA MET A 145 9.10 7.24 -10.15
C MET A 145 9.97 6.07 -9.66
N ILE A 146 9.51 4.82 -9.84
CA ILE A 146 10.33 3.64 -9.54
C ILE A 146 11.23 3.33 -10.73
N ASP A 147 12.51 3.64 -10.59
CA ASP A 147 13.55 3.40 -11.59
C ASP A 147 14.24 2.06 -11.32
N LEU A 148 13.86 1.04 -12.08
CA LEU A 148 14.41 -0.32 -11.95
C LEU A 148 15.89 -0.42 -12.33
N SER A 149 16.44 0.55 -13.08
CA SER A 149 17.89 0.59 -13.38
C SER A 149 18.74 0.88 -12.13
N ARG A 150 18.13 1.42 -11.08
CA ARG A 150 18.79 1.82 -9.82
C ARG A 150 18.60 0.82 -8.68
N THR A 151 18.02 -0.33 -8.97
CA THR A 151 17.78 -1.39 -7.96
C THR A 151 17.84 -2.76 -8.63
N SER A 152 18.33 -3.75 -7.89
CA SER A 152 18.30 -5.18 -8.28
C SER A 152 17.26 -5.96 -7.45
N SER A 153 16.43 -5.27 -6.69
CA SER A 153 15.45 -5.91 -5.80
C SER A 153 14.20 -6.32 -6.58
N THR A 154 13.95 -7.62 -6.67
CA THR A 154 12.71 -8.19 -7.23
C THR A 154 11.46 -7.67 -6.51
N ALA A 155 11.56 -7.41 -5.20
CA ALA A 155 10.43 -6.84 -4.46
C ALA A 155 10.05 -5.43 -4.93
N ILE A 156 11.03 -4.62 -5.34
CA ILE A 156 10.77 -3.28 -5.88
C ILE A 156 10.19 -3.36 -7.28
N GLU A 157 10.63 -4.30 -8.10
CA GLU A 157 10.01 -4.61 -9.39
C GLU A 157 8.54 -5.01 -9.20
N HIS A 158 8.25 -5.92 -8.27
CA HIS A 158 6.87 -6.32 -7.95
C HIS A 158 6.04 -5.15 -7.42
N LEU A 159 6.61 -4.28 -6.56
CA LEU A 159 5.92 -3.09 -6.08
C LEU A 159 5.55 -2.15 -7.25
N LYS A 160 6.47 -1.93 -8.19
CA LYS A 160 6.22 -1.11 -9.38
C LYS A 160 5.04 -1.66 -10.18
N HIS A 161 5.06 -2.96 -10.54
CA HIS A 161 3.98 -3.59 -11.28
C HIS A 161 2.64 -3.57 -10.52
N TYR A 162 2.68 -3.70 -9.21
CA TYR A 162 1.48 -3.60 -8.39
C TYR A 162 0.88 -2.19 -8.38
N LEU A 163 1.73 -1.15 -8.34
CA LEU A 163 1.30 0.23 -8.49
C LEU A 163 0.74 0.50 -9.88
N GLU A 164 1.40 0.05 -10.94
CA GLU A 164 0.91 0.16 -12.33
C GLU A 164 -0.48 -0.49 -12.48
N PHE A 165 -0.68 -1.67 -11.88
CA PHE A 165 -1.99 -2.32 -11.87
C PHE A 165 -3.03 -1.51 -11.10
N ALA A 166 -2.68 -0.94 -9.94
CA ALA A 166 -3.59 -0.13 -9.15
C ALA A 166 -3.97 1.20 -9.85
N GLU A 167 -3.03 1.79 -10.59
CA GLU A 167 -3.22 3.05 -11.33
C GLU A 167 -4.02 2.87 -12.63
N ARG A 168 -3.78 1.79 -13.36
CA ARG A 168 -4.25 1.60 -14.74
C ARG A 168 -5.15 0.37 -14.96
N GLY A 169 -5.33 -0.44 -13.93
CA GLY A 169 -6.11 -1.67 -13.99
C GLY A 169 -5.44 -2.80 -14.80
N PRO A 170 -6.21 -3.82 -15.24
CA PRO A 170 -5.69 -5.03 -15.90
C PRO A 170 -4.89 -4.79 -17.18
N ILE A 171 -5.07 -3.65 -17.85
CA ILE A 171 -4.35 -3.30 -19.08
C ILE A 171 -2.84 -3.27 -18.85
N SER A 172 -2.39 -2.83 -17.68
CA SER A 172 -0.97 -2.79 -17.32
C SER A 172 -0.32 -4.18 -17.29
N LEU A 173 -1.07 -5.21 -16.94
CA LEU A 173 -0.58 -6.60 -16.93
C LEU A 173 -0.37 -7.15 -18.35
N ALA A 174 -1.25 -6.83 -19.29
CA ALA A 174 -1.12 -7.23 -20.68
C ALA A 174 0.14 -6.63 -21.33
N GLU A 175 0.39 -5.33 -21.10
CA GLU A 175 1.59 -4.64 -21.61
C GLU A 175 2.88 -5.22 -21.01
N SER A 176 2.90 -5.50 -19.71
CA SER A 176 4.06 -6.09 -19.02
C SER A 176 4.36 -7.50 -19.55
N THR A 177 3.33 -8.28 -19.85
CA THR A 177 3.46 -9.64 -20.40
C THR A 177 3.99 -9.60 -21.82
N SER A 178 3.44 -8.73 -22.69
CA SER A 178 3.91 -8.55 -24.06
C SER A 178 5.37 -8.12 -24.14
N ALA A 179 5.79 -7.20 -23.26
CA ALA A 179 7.17 -6.76 -23.18
C ALA A 179 8.16 -7.87 -22.73
N ARG A 180 7.70 -8.79 -21.85
CA ARG A 180 8.55 -9.89 -21.37
C ARG A 180 8.66 -11.06 -22.36
N TYR A 181 7.61 -11.35 -23.11
CA TYR A 181 7.54 -12.56 -23.97
C TYR A 181 7.62 -12.28 -25.45
N GLY A 182 7.78 -11.01 -25.87
CA GLY A 182 7.96 -10.65 -27.30
C GLY A 182 6.82 -11.15 -28.17
N VAL A 183 5.58 -11.13 -27.70
CA VAL A 183 4.42 -11.62 -28.44
C VAL A 183 3.93 -10.55 -29.41
N ASP A 184 4.78 -10.20 -30.38
CA ASP A 184 4.39 -9.43 -31.57
C ASP A 184 4.22 -10.32 -32.83
N GLN A 185 3.99 -11.64 -32.66
CA GLN A 185 3.84 -12.57 -33.79
C GLN A 185 2.74 -13.62 -33.56
N PHE A 186 1.50 -13.21 -33.33
CA PHE A 186 0.36 -14.15 -33.42
C PHE A 186 -0.88 -13.56 -34.12
N ASP A 187 -0.73 -12.66 -35.08
CA ASP A 187 -1.87 -12.11 -35.82
C ASP A 187 -1.66 -12.08 -37.38
N SER A 188 -1.03 -13.09 -37.97
CA SER A 188 -0.99 -13.15 -39.42
C SER A 188 -1.37 -14.50 -40.07
N ASP A 189 -1.64 -15.55 -39.31
CA ASP A 189 -1.83 -16.88 -39.91
C ASP A 189 -3.27 -17.45 -39.79
N PHE A 190 -4.28 -16.68 -39.42
CA PHE A 190 -5.66 -17.14 -39.32
C PHE A 190 -6.62 -16.56 -40.37
N GLU A 191 -6.13 -15.83 -41.37
CA GLU A 191 -7.01 -15.35 -42.50
C GLU A 191 -6.82 -16.06 -43.81
N GLN A 192 -6.15 -17.24 -43.85
CA GLN A 192 -6.13 -18.09 -45.07
C GLN A 192 -6.30 -19.56 -44.72
N ALA A 193 -7.55 -19.96 -44.42
CA ALA A 193 -8.02 -21.33 -44.58
C ALA A 193 -9.54 -21.36 -44.69
#